data_978a2324ef816a191c595c506d3d4858
#
_entry.id   978a2324ef816a191c595c506d3d4858
#
_cell.length_a   1.000
_cell.length_b   1.000
_cell.length_c   1.000
_cell.angle_alpha   90.00
_cell.angle_beta   90.00
_cell.angle_gamma   90.00
#
_symmetry.space_group_name_H-M   'P 1'
#
loop_
_entity.id
_entity.type
_entity.pdbx_description
1 polymer ?
#
loop_
_entity_poly.entity_id
_entity_poly.type
_entity_poly.pdbx_seq_one_letter_code
_entity_poly.pdbx_strand_id
1 'polypeptide(L)'
;SDPRALHMPKSDYDLKLRSYQVPFLIYGPELIKGGIVRNDVSQLVDLLPTVNGLAGKPYENRTMGRDLLNGEIPIDPLALIINKKMAKPHIAVIGQNYYLSMANRRGGPRVKLHELWSDKPLVNMKDKYPKITDRYLDRLNGIYETTKYMLYHNQK
;
A
#
# COMPACT_ATOMS: atom_id res chain seq x y z
N SER A 1 -15.51 11.54 -11.93
CA SER A 1 -15.51 10.41 -10.99
C SER A 1 -14.84 9.21 -11.67
N ASP A 2 -13.87 8.61 -11.01
CA ASP A 2 -13.20 7.42 -11.52
C ASP A 2 -14.22 6.25 -11.53
N PRO A 3 -14.57 5.67 -12.70
CA PRO A 3 -15.52 4.58 -12.77
C PRO A 3 -15.05 3.32 -12.00
N ARG A 4 -13.78 3.26 -11.62
CA ARG A 4 -13.21 2.20 -10.79
C ARG A 4 -13.64 2.27 -9.32
N ALA A 5 -14.11 3.43 -8.86
CA ALA A 5 -14.51 3.64 -7.46
C ALA A 5 -15.75 2.83 -7.04
N LEU A 6 -16.56 2.36 -7.98
CA LEU A 6 -17.82 1.65 -7.73
C LEU A 6 -17.75 0.14 -7.97
N HIS A 7 -16.69 -0.37 -8.61
CA HIS A 7 -16.54 -1.80 -8.86
C HIS A 7 -15.34 -2.35 -8.09
N MET A 8 -15.61 -3.27 -7.18
CA MET A 8 -14.56 -4.08 -6.55
C MET A 8 -13.93 -4.98 -7.61
N PRO A 9 -12.63 -4.87 -7.86
CA PRO A 9 -11.97 -5.73 -8.82
C PRO A 9 -12.01 -7.19 -8.34
N LYS A 10 -12.08 -8.13 -9.27
CA LYS A 10 -12.07 -9.56 -8.99
C LYS A 10 -10.86 -9.98 -8.15
N SER A 11 -9.74 -9.28 -8.28
CA SER A 11 -8.53 -9.46 -7.49
C SER A 11 -8.74 -9.32 -5.97
N ASP A 12 -9.68 -8.52 -5.52
CA ASP A 12 -9.97 -8.34 -4.08
C ASP A 12 -10.42 -9.66 -3.44
N TYR A 13 -11.16 -10.48 -4.16
CA TYR A 13 -11.60 -11.79 -3.73
C TYR A 13 -10.53 -12.86 -3.98
N ASP A 14 -10.05 -12.96 -5.21
CA ASP A 14 -9.17 -14.03 -5.67
C ASP A 14 -7.79 -13.97 -4.98
N LEU A 15 -7.26 -12.77 -4.72
CA LEU A 15 -6.00 -12.55 -4.00
C LEU A 15 -6.19 -12.26 -2.51
N LYS A 16 -7.45 -12.28 -2.02
CA LYS A 16 -7.83 -11.99 -0.62
C LYS A 16 -7.38 -10.61 -0.13
N LEU A 17 -7.29 -9.64 -1.02
CA LEU A 17 -6.82 -8.29 -0.71
C LEU A 17 -7.79 -7.53 0.19
N ARG A 18 -9.08 -7.85 0.12
CA ARG A 18 -10.12 -7.25 0.96
C ARG A 18 -9.85 -7.35 2.46
N SER A 19 -9.14 -8.39 2.89
CA SER A 19 -8.76 -8.55 4.30
C SER A 19 -7.76 -7.52 4.82
N TYR A 20 -7.14 -6.77 3.93
CA TYR A 20 -6.20 -5.69 4.24
C TYR A 20 -6.79 -4.30 4.06
N GLN A 21 -8.00 -4.19 3.52
CA GLN A 21 -8.68 -2.91 3.30
C GLN A 21 -9.34 -2.46 4.60
N VAL A 22 -9.00 -1.25 5.04
CA VAL A 22 -9.59 -0.62 6.22
C VAL A 22 -10.18 0.72 5.77
N PRO A 23 -11.49 0.96 5.99
CA PRO A 23 -12.08 2.26 5.69
C PRO A 23 -11.50 3.31 6.64
N PHE A 24 -11.16 4.47 6.08
CA PHE A 24 -10.73 5.64 6.84
C PHE A 24 -11.65 6.80 6.50
N LEU A 25 -12.38 7.30 7.50
CA LEU A 25 -13.30 8.42 7.38
C LEU A 25 -12.90 9.53 8.34
N ILE A 26 -12.78 10.74 7.81
CA ILE A 26 -12.58 11.96 8.61
C ILE A 26 -13.85 12.79 8.48
N TYR A 27 -14.44 13.14 9.63
CA TYR A 27 -15.56 14.05 9.70
C TYR A 27 -15.15 15.32 10.46
N GLY A 28 -15.23 16.46 9.79
CA GLY A 28 -14.88 17.76 10.37
C GLY A 28 -15.39 18.88 9.46
N PRO A 29 -16.66 19.26 9.55
CA PRO A 29 -17.29 20.20 8.60
C PRO A 29 -16.65 21.60 8.61
N GLU A 30 -16.00 21.98 9.72
CA GLU A 30 -15.28 23.25 9.82
C GLU A 30 -13.86 23.19 9.23
N LEU A 31 -13.27 21.99 9.17
CA LEU A 31 -11.90 21.76 8.70
C LEU A 31 -11.86 21.26 7.25
N ILE A 32 -12.87 20.47 6.86
CA ILE A 32 -12.93 19.83 5.55
C ILE A 32 -14.17 20.33 4.82
N LYS A 33 -13.97 21.18 3.82
CA LYS A 33 -15.05 21.70 2.99
C LYS A 33 -15.35 20.72 1.86
N GLY A 34 -16.58 20.19 1.87
CA GLY A 34 -17.08 19.25 0.86
C GLY A 34 -16.64 17.80 1.10
N GLY A 35 -17.34 16.86 0.49
CA GLY A 35 -16.99 15.45 0.53
C GLY A 35 -15.84 15.14 -0.42
N ILE A 36 -14.68 14.74 0.12
CA ILE A 36 -13.51 14.34 -0.67
C ILE A 36 -13.39 12.82 -0.57
N VAL A 37 -13.41 12.14 -1.71
CA VAL A 37 -13.10 10.71 -1.77
C VAL A 37 -11.72 10.54 -2.39
N ARG A 38 -10.81 9.90 -1.65
CA ARG A 38 -9.46 9.56 -2.10
C ARG A 38 -9.45 8.10 -2.54
N ASN A 39 -8.98 7.86 -3.76
CA ASN A 39 -8.88 6.52 -4.37
C ASN A 39 -7.43 6.10 -4.61
N ASP A 40 -6.47 6.89 -4.17
CA ASP A 40 -5.06 6.52 -4.22
C ASP A 40 -4.72 5.52 -3.11
N VAL A 41 -3.71 4.70 -3.39
CA VAL A 41 -3.24 3.72 -2.41
C VAL A 41 -2.70 4.44 -1.18
N SER A 42 -3.24 4.10 -0.01
CA SER A 42 -2.85 4.61 1.29
C SER A 42 -2.75 3.48 2.31
N GLN A 43 -2.16 3.74 3.46
CA GLN A 43 -1.95 2.75 4.52
C GLN A 43 -2.18 3.36 5.92
N LEU A 44 -2.29 2.50 6.93
CA LEU A 44 -2.53 2.95 8.31
C LEU A 44 -1.42 3.86 8.86
N VAL A 45 -0.20 3.77 8.35
CA VAL A 45 0.89 4.67 8.77
C VAL A 45 0.66 6.12 8.34
N ASP A 46 -0.22 6.37 7.37
CA ASP A 46 -0.61 7.70 6.89
C ASP A 46 -1.58 8.40 7.86
N LEU A 47 -2.19 7.66 8.79
CA LEU A 47 -3.19 8.19 9.72
C LEU A 47 -2.60 9.30 10.60
N LEU A 48 -1.47 9.03 11.25
CA LEU A 48 -0.86 9.98 12.18
C LEU A 48 -0.40 11.28 11.50
N PRO A 49 0.33 11.26 10.37
CA PRO A 49 0.66 12.47 9.63
C PRO A 49 -0.58 13.26 9.18
N THR A 50 -1.63 12.57 8.74
CA THR A 50 -2.87 13.23 8.30
C THR A 50 -3.58 13.94 9.45
N VAL A 51 -3.69 13.31 10.62
CA VAL A 51 -4.29 13.91 11.81
C VAL A 51 -3.46 15.10 12.31
N ASN A 52 -2.12 14.96 12.31
CA ASN A 52 -1.24 16.06 12.70
C ASN A 52 -1.32 17.25 11.73
N GLY A 53 -1.44 17.00 10.43
CA GLY A 53 -1.68 18.02 9.43
C GLY A 53 -2.97 18.81 9.68
N LEU A 54 -4.05 18.10 10.05
CA LEU A 54 -5.33 18.73 10.43
C LEU A 54 -5.22 19.58 11.72
N ALA A 55 -4.35 19.19 12.66
CA ALA A 55 -4.15 19.96 13.89
C ALA A 55 -3.44 21.30 13.66
N GLY A 56 -2.88 21.54 12.47
CA GLY A 56 -2.28 22.81 12.08
C GLY A 56 -1.04 23.22 12.86
N LYS A 57 -0.44 22.30 13.60
CA LYS A 57 0.79 22.57 14.37
C LYS A 57 2.00 21.96 13.66
N PRO A 58 3.14 22.65 13.64
CA PRO A 58 4.38 22.08 13.16
C PRO A 58 4.73 20.80 13.92
N TYR A 59 5.06 19.74 13.21
CA TYR A 59 5.51 18.47 13.78
C TYR A 59 6.59 17.83 12.90
N GLU A 60 7.44 17.03 13.50
CA GLU A 60 8.43 16.23 12.79
C GLU A 60 7.81 14.85 12.47
N ASN A 61 7.62 14.57 11.19
CA ASN A 61 7.12 13.24 10.78
C ASN A 61 8.27 12.23 10.82
N ARG A 62 8.28 11.38 11.84
CA ARG A 62 9.22 10.25 12.00
C ARG A 62 8.65 8.92 11.55
N THR A 63 7.61 8.94 10.71
CA THR A 63 6.99 7.73 10.16
C THR A 63 7.23 7.64 8.66
N MET A 64 6.91 6.52 8.05
CA MET A 64 6.89 6.37 6.59
C MET A 64 5.56 6.85 5.98
N GLY A 65 4.63 7.30 6.81
CA GLY A 65 3.33 7.81 6.38
C GLY A 65 3.42 9.22 5.83
N ARG A 66 2.41 9.61 5.08
CA ARG A 66 2.23 10.95 4.50
C ARG A 66 0.92 11.56 4.94
N ASP A 67 0.84 12.88 4.91
CA ASP A 67 -0.43 13.59 5.08
C ASP A 67 -1.29 13.40 3.82
N LEU A 68 -2.43 12.74 3.98
CA LEU A 68 -3.33 12.43 2.85
C LEU A 68 -4.13 13.64 2.39
N LEU A 69 -4.24 14.69 3.18
CA LEU A 69 -5.03 15.87 2.85
C LEU A 69 -4.20 17.00 2.24
N ASN A 70 -3.00 17.22 2.79
CA ASN A 70 -2.13 18.34 2.41
C ASN A 70 -0.85 17.89 1.67
N GLY A 71 -0.55 16.60 1.70
CA GLY A 71 0.64 16.06 1.05
C GLY A 71 0.45 15.86 -0.46
N GLU A 72 1.56 15.89 -1.20
CA GLU A 72 1.58 15.50 -2.61
C GLU A 72 1.26 14.01 -2.76
N ILE A 73 0.48 13.68 -3.80
CA ILE A 73 0.23 12.27 -4.16
C ILE A 73 1.46 11.77 -4.90
N PRO A 74 2.15 10.73 -4.40
CA PRO A 74 3.25 10.12 -5.14
C PRO A 74 2.78 9.63 -6.52
N ILE A 75 3.66 9.65 -7.50
CA ILE A 75 3.35 9.17 -8.87
C ILE A 75 2.87 7.71 -8.87
N ASP A 76 3.40 6.89 -7.96
CA ASP A 76 3.05 5.46 -7.87
C ASP A 76 3.06 5.05 -6.38
N PRO A 77 2.00 5.40 -5.62
CA PRO A 77 1.92 5.07 -4.20
C PRO A 77 1.82 3.57 -4.00
N LEU A 78 2.56 3.05 -3.03
CA LEU A 78 2.55 1.64 -2.67
C LEU A 78 2.22 1.46 -1.19
N ALA A 79 1.42 0.45 -0.88
CA ALA A 79 1.17 0.00 0.49
C ALA A 79 1.90 -1.33 0.76
N LEU A 80 2.61 -1.41 1.88
CA LEU A 80 3.30 -2.62 2.32
C LEU A 80 2.31 -3.56 3.04
N ILE A 81 2.34 -4.82 2.66
CA ILE A 81 1.58 -5.90 3.31
C ILE A 81 2.56 -6.91 3.88
N ILE A 82 2.46 -7.18 5.18
CA ILE A 82 3.23 -8.22 5.86
C ILE A 82 2.25 -9.26 6.41
N ASN A 83 2.30 -10.47 5.88
CA ASN A 83 1.46 -11.57 6.36
C ASN A 83 2.31 -12.66 7.01
N LYS A 84 2.26 -12.69 8.35
CA LYS A 84 2.97 -13.69 9.18
C LYS A 84 2.10 -14.90 9.55
N LYS A 85 0.77 -14.79 9.42
CA LYS A 85 -0.18 -15.82 9.87
C LYS A 85 -0.39 -16.95 8.87
N MET A 86 0.11 -16.82 7.65
CA MET A 86 0.02 -17.91 6.68
C MET A 86 1.09 -18.96 6.94
N ALA A 87 0.80 -20.20 6.58
CA ALA A 87 1.78 -21.31 6.61
C ALA A 87 3.09 -20.98 5.84
N LYS A 88 3.03 -19.97 4.99
CA LYS A 88 4.15 -19.41 4.23
C LYS A 88 4.12 -17.89 4.36
N PRO A 89 4.83 -17.33 5.35
CA PRO A 89 4.91 -15.88 5.52
C PRO A 89 5.37 -15.21 4.23
N HIS A 90 4.73 -14.11 3.87
CA HIS A 90 5.12 -13.33 2.71
C HIS A 90 5.05 -11.84 3.00
N ILE A 91 5.85 -11.09 2.29
CA ILE A 91 5.77 -9.63 2.19
C ILE A 91 5.28 -9.28 0.78
N ALA A 92 4.56 -8.20 0.70
CA ALA A 92 4.01 -7.77 -0.58
C ALA A 92 3.85 -6.24 -0.61
N VAL A 93 3.75 -5.70 -1.80
CA VAL A 93 3.33 -4.32 -2.04
C VAL A 93 2.14 -4.30 -2.98
N ILE A 94 1.21 -3.44 -2.69
CA ILE A 94 0.06 -3.14 -3.54
C ILE A 94 0.17 -1.70 -4.03
N GLY A 95 0.04 -1.52 -5.31
CA GLY A 95 -0.08 -0.21 -5.96
C GLY A 95 -1.44 -0.06 -6.63
N GLN A 96 -1.59 0.95 -7.46
CA GLN A 96 -2.87 1.24 -8.12
C GLN A 96 -3.30 0.15 -9.10
N ASN A 97 -2.36 -0.47 -9.81
CA ASN A 97 -2.65 -1.41 -10.89
C ASN A 97 -2.07 -2.81 -10.66
N TYR A 98 -1.08 -2.95 -9.79
CA TYR A 98 -0.36 -4.19 -9.60
C TYR A 98 -0.20 -4.53 -8.12
N TYR A 99 -0.17 -5.82 -7.86
CA TYR A 99 0.15 -6.42 -6.58
C TYR A 99 1.36 -7.35 -6.76
N LEU A 100 2.46 -7.05 -6.09
CA LEU A 100 3.64 -7.91 -6.07
C LEU A 100 3.77 -8.55 -4.71
N SER A 101 3.93 -9.87 -4.69
CA SER A 101 4.17 -10.65 -3.46
C SER A 101 5.48 -11.43 -3.56
N MET A 102 6.20 -11.48 -2.44
CA MET A 102 7.42 -12.25 -2.28
C MET A 102 7.29 -13.17 -1.07
N ALA A 103 7.39 -14.46 -1.31
CA ALA A 103 7.39 -15.49 -0.26
C ALA A 103 8.75 -16.15 -0.16
N ASN A 104 9.30 -16.19 1.06
CA ASN A 104 10.56 -16.88 1.31
C ASN A 104 10.32 -18.40 1.33
N ARG A 105 11.09 -19.15 0.54
CA ARG A 105 10.99 -20.63 0.46
C ARG A 105 12.37 -21.28 0.46
N ARG A 106 12.42 -22.57 0.82
CA ARG A 106 13.61 -23.40 0.54
C ARG A 106 13.87 -23.35 -0.98
N GLY A 107 15.03 -22.85 -1.38
CA GLY A 107 15.39 -22.64 -2.80
C GLY A 107 15.27 -21.19 -3.29
N GLY A 108 15.04 -20.22 -2.41
CA GLY A 108 15.05 -18.80 -2.72
C GLY A 108 13.68 -18.13 -2.73
N PRO A 109 13.65 -16.82 -2.84
CA PRO A 109 12.42 -16.04 -2.84
C PRO A 109 11.58 -16.33 -4.07
N ARG A 110 10.29 -16.58 -3.87
CA ARG A 110 9.32 -16.71 -4.96
C ARG A 110 8.55 -15.41 -5.12
N VAL A 111 8.81 -14.72 -6.21
CA VAL A 111 8.17 -13.46 -6.58
C VAL A 111 7.01 -13.73 -7.53
N LYS A 112 5.88 -13.06 -7.32
CA LYS A 112 4.72 -13.04 -8.21
C LYS A 112 4.23 -11.62 -8.38
N LEU A 113 3.91 -11.26 -9.62
CA LEU A 113 3.23 -10.01 -9.97
C LEU A 113 1.82 -10.33 -10.48
N HIS A 114 0.83 -9.62 -9.97
CA HIS A 114 -0.56 -9.76 -10.37
C HIS A 114 -1.11 -8.41 -10.83
N GLU A 115 -1.90 -8.43 -11.88
CA GLU A 115 -2.61 -7.25 -12.39
C GLU A 115 -3.98 -7.17 -11.70
N LEU A 116 -4.25 -6.05 -11.01
CA LEU A 116 -5.42 -5.92 -10.14
C LEU A 116 -6.75 -5.83 -10.91
N TRP A 117 -6.73 -5.24 -12.09
CA TRP A 117 -7.93 -4.98 -12.91
C TRP A 117 -8.15 -6.02 -14.00
N SER A 118 -7.43 -7.13 -13.95
CA SER A 118 -7.55 -8.24 -14.90
C SER A 118 -8.74 -9.14 -14.57
N ASP A 119 -9.36 -9.72 -15.58
CA ASP A 119 -10.36 -10.80 -15.42
C ASP A 119 -9.76 -12.09 -14.85
N LYS A 120 -8.43 -12.22 -14.90
CA LYS A 120 -7.67 -13.38 -14.42
C LYS A 120 -6.57 -12.94 -13.42
N PRO A 121 -6.93 -12.38 -12.26
CA PRO A 121 -5.97 -11.78 -11.35
C PRO A 121 -5.00 -12.80 -10.71
N LEU A 122 -5.30 -14.09 -10.73
CA LEU A 122 -4.40 -15.13 -10.20
C LEU A 122 -3.23 -15.46 -11.14
N VAL A 123 -3.28 -15.00 -12.39
CA VAL A 123 -2.18 -15.23 -13.35
C VAL A 123 -0.95 -14.43 -12.91
N ASN A 124 0.19 -15.12 -12.87
CA ASN A 124 1.46 -14.45 -12.58
C ASN A 124 1.98 -13.74 -13.83
N MET A 125 2.06 -12.43 -13.78
CA MET A 125 2.48 -11.57 -14.89
C MET A 125 3.97 -11.18 -14.83
N LYS A 126 4.74 -11.78 -13.91
CA LYS A 126 6.15 -11.44 -13.70
C LYS A 126 6.97 -11.44 -14.99
N ASP A 127 6.83 -12.49 -15.78
CA ASP A 127 7.62 -12.67 -17.00
C ASP A 127 7.08 -11.82 -18.17
N LYS A 128 5.80 -11.44 -18.12
CA LYS A 128 5.17 -10.54 -19.10
C LYS A 128 5.58 -9.07 -18.88
N TYR A 129 5.77 -8.67 -17.63
CA TYR A 129 6.10 -7.30 -17.25
C TYR A 129 7.38 -7.23 -16.39
N PRO A 130 8.56 -7.61 -16.91
CA PRO A 130 9.79 -7.69 -16.13
C PRO A 130 10.18 -6.33 -15.52
N LYS A 131 10.12 -5.24 -16.28
CA LYS A 131 10.47 -3.90 -15.78
C LYS A 131 9.57 -3.43 -14.63
N ILE A 132 8.28 -3.77 -14.66
CA ILE A 132 7.35 -3.46 -13.57
C ILE A 132 7.67 -4.33 -12.36
N THR A 133 7.96 -5.61 -12.59
CA THR A 133 8.35 -6.55 -11.54
C THR A 133 9.58 -6.07 -10.81
N ASP A 134 10.64 -5.71 -11.53
CA ASP A 134 11.90 -5.23 -10.95
C ASP A 134 11.68 -3.94 -10.14
N ARG A 135 10.95 -2.97 -10.71
CA ARG A 135 10.62 -1.72 -10.00
C ARG A 135 9.85 -1.97 -8.71
N TYR A 136 8.85 -2.84 -8.72
CA TYR A 136 8.05 -3.15 -7.53
C TYR A 136 8.86 -3.94 -6.51
N LEU A 137 9.74 -4.83 -6.96
CA LEU A 137 10.63 -5.61 -6.10
C LEU A 137 11.64 -4.72 -5.39
N ASP A 138 12.28 -3.80 -6.10
CA ASP A 138 13.22 -2.83 -5.55
C ASP A 138 12.54 -1.96 -4.49
N ARG A 139 11.33 -1.46 -4.79
CA ARG A 139 10.56 -0.65 -3.85
C ARG A 139 10.09 -1.47 -2.64
N LEU A 140 9.66 -2.72 -2.83
CA LEU A 140 9.32 -3.62 -1.73
C LEU A 140 10.51 -3.80 -0.78
N ASN A 141 11.69 -4.08 -1.32
CA ASN A 141 12.90 -4.26 -0.53
C ASN A 141 13.28 -2.96 0.19
N GLY A 142 13.24 -1.82 -0.49
CA GLY A 142 13.51 -0.51 0.10
C GLY A 142 12.57 -0.18 1.25
N ILE A 143 11.26 -0.32 1.05
CA ILE A 143 10.24 -0.08 2.10
C ILE A 143 10.45 -1.04 3.27
N TYR A 144 10.68 -2.32 2.99
CA TYR A 144 10.86 -3.33 4.04
C TYR A 144 12.11 -3.09 4.88
N GLU A 145 13.26 -2.80 4.26
CA GLU A 145 14.50 -2.52 4.98
C GLU A 145 14.43 -1.19 5.75
N THR A 146 13.81 -0.15 5.17
CA THR A 146 13.57 1.10 5.88
C THR A 146 12.66 0.91 7.10
N THR A 147 11.59 0.14 6.95
CA THR A 147 10.68 -0.19 8.06
C THR A 147 11.42 -0.92 9.18
N LYS A 148 12.27 -1.87 8.84
CA LYS A 148 13.13 -2.57 9.82
C LYS A 148 14.08 -1.61 10.53
N TYR A 149 14.77 -0.77 9.76
CA TYR A 149 15.68 0.23 10.32
C TYR A 149 14.97 1.13 11.32
N MET A 150 13.81 1.69 10.95
CA MET A 150 13.03 2.55 11.82
C MET A 150 12.54 1.83 13.07
N LEU A 151 12.11 0.57 12.94
CA LEU A 151 11.66 -0.23 14.08
C LEU A 151 12.76 -0.43 15.13
N TYR A 152 14.00 -0.60 14.68
CA TYR A 152 15.14 -0.80 15.59
C TYR A 152 15.76 0.49 16.14
N HIS A 153 15.61 1.62 15.45
CA HIS A 153 16.28 2.87 15.78
C HIS A 153 15.37 3.97 16.35
N ASN A 154 14.04 3.86 16.17
CA ASN A 154 13.07 4.80 16.73
C ASN A 154 12.61 4.46 18.16
N GLN A 155 13.35 3.64 18.88
CA GLN A 155 13.01 3.22 20.26
C GLN A 155 13.47 4.23 21.33
N LYS A 156 13.65 5.52 20.97
CA LYS A 156 14.02 6.57 21.94
C LYS A 156 12.90 7.56 22.12
#